data_108d713b9e3c8ec55cc9adb106fd63a7
#
_entry.id   108d713b9e3c8ec55cc9adb106fd63a7
#
_cell.length_a   1.000
_cell.length_b   1.000
_cell.length_c   1.000
_cell.angle_alpha   90.00
_cell.angle_beta   90.00
_cell.angle_gamma   90.00
#
_symmetry.space_group_name_H-M   'P 1'
#
loop_
_entity.id
_entity.type
_entity.pdbx_description
1 polymer ?
#
loop_
_entity_poly.entity_id
_entity_poly.type
_entity_poly.pdbx_seq_one_letter_code
_entity_poly.pdbx_strand_id
1 'polypeptide(L)'
;MKKLVTLFLALVMALSLTGMAFAEDVTLDVIIAQYGPNTNNWFLGDGMDGSNFVKKFEEANPGVKLNLEVVSWNDIYTVVSTRISNNNAPDILNIDTFADYANEGLLLPVKDYCPETLFNDFFPSFIDQSVIDGTVWAVPDLASARALYYNVDMFEEVGIEVPTTWAELEDACQAIVDFYGGEVYPWGIDMTTDEGQAAFAYYAWGNGGGFTDAEGNWAVNSDANVEAVEYAIGLYNKGFTNPNPATQTRYDLQDMFGAGKLAMVIAPNSLPSYCAQKGYTDLNYAVANIPANEGKVSASVGVMDRIMAFRDDSADQAARNEAIGKFLTFFYDPANYVGWVSMEDFLPAVNSAVGALVEANPSFEAWLSVLDGAKFYPTAEAKWNDVKQGVINAQQSALTGGDIKALLDELQAQITK
;
A
#
# COMPACT_ATOMS: atom_id res chain seq x y z
N MET A 1 27.71 -31.46 62.47
CA MET A 1 27.74 -31.65 61.01
C MET A 1 26.34 -31.57 60.35
N LYS A 2 25.27 -32.24 60.85
CA LYS A 2 23.93 -32.15 60.21
C LYS A 2 23.33 -30.73 60.14
N LYS A 3 23.55 -29.87 61.14
CA LYS A 3 23.03 -28.48 61.12
C LYS A 3 23.80 -27.52 60.19
N LEU A 4 25.08 -27.79 59.88
CA LEU A 4 25.85 -27.01 58.93
C LEU A 4 25.44 -27.36 57.47
N VAL A 5 25.13 -28.63 57.17
CA VAL A 5 24.71 -29.07 55.84
C VAL A 5 23.31 -28.52 55.51
N THR A 6 22.41 -28.44 56.49
CA THR A 6 21.07 -27.85 56.28
C THR A 6 21.13 -26.35 56.01
N LEU A 7 22.07 -25.61 56.64
CA LEU A 7 22.26 -24.20 56.41
C LEU A 7 22.92 -23.89 55.05
N PHE A 8 23.79 -24.78 54.57
CA PHE A 8 24.43 -24.66 53.26
C PHE A 8 23.44 -24.95 52.11
N LEU A 9 22.55 -25.96 52.29
CA LEU A 9 21.50 -26.24 51.33
C LEU A 9 20.43 -25.13 51.27
N ALA A 10 20.07 -24.51 52.39
CA ALA A 10 19.16 -23.37 52.43
C ALA A 10 19.79 -22.12 51.79
N LEU A 11 21.09 -21.91 51.93
CA LEU A 11 21.81 -20.78 51.31
C LEU A 11 21.96 -20.98 49.79
N VAL A 12 22.19 -22.21 49.31
CA VAL A 12 22.25 -22.53 47.89
C VAL A 12 20.88 -22.45 47.24
N MET A 13 19.78 -22.84 47.91
CA MET A 13 18.42 -22.60 47.41
C MET A 13 18.00 -21.11 47.44
N ALA A 14 18.47 -20.32 48.39
CA ALA A 14 18.24 -18.86 48.42
C ALA A 14 19.03 -18.11 47.35
N LEU A 15 20.21 -18.59 46.95
CA LEU A 15 21.04 -18.03 45.89
C LEU A 15 20.52 -18.44 44.47
N SER A 16 19.77 -19.53 44.36
CA SER A 16 19.12 -19.92 43.08
C SER A 16 17.78 -19.24 42.83
N LEU A 17 17.24 -18.48 43.80
CA LEU A 17 16.03 -17.65 43.68
C LEU A 17 16.29 -16.17 43.43
N THR A 18 17.56 -15.73 43.43
CA THR A 18 17.92 -14.34 43.14
C THR A 18 18.51 -14.20 41.74
N GLY A 19 17.70 -14.47 40.71
CA GLY A 19 18.22 -14.33 39.35
C GLY A 19 17.16 -14.43 38.24
N MET A 20 15.91 -14.50 38.56
CA MET A 20 14.86 -14.15 37.58
C MET A 20 14.42 -12.72 37.90
N ALA A 21 15.25 -11.75 37.53
CA ALA A 21 14.70 -10.48 37.11
C ALA A 21 13.86 -10.81 35.89
N PHE A 22 12.56 -10.86 36.03
CA PHE A 22 11.68 -10.79 34.85
C PHE A 22 12.07 -9.51 34.17
N ALA A 23 12.71 -9.60 33.02
CA ALA A 23 12.86 -8.43 32.15
C ALA A 23 11.44 -7.88 31.99
N GLU A 24 11.28 -6.60 32.18
CA GLU A 24 10.01 -5.93 31.96
C GLU A 24 9.58 -6.21 30.52
N ASP A 25 8.32 -6.58 30.31
CA ASP A 25 7.79 -6.88 28.95
C ASP A 25 8.03 -5.64 28.07
N VAL A 26 8.60 -5.83 26.89
CA VAL A 26 8.71 -4.79 25.86
C VAL A 26 7.37 -4.69 25.15
N THR A 27 6.73 -3.53 25.22
CA THR A 27 5.53 -3.26 24.42
C THR A 27 5.90 -2.46 23.18
N LEU A 28 5.52 -2.95 22.00
CA LEU A 28 5.69 -2.26 20.73
C LEU A 28 4.36 -1.64 20.29
N ASP A 29 4.37 -0.36 19.99
CA ASP A 29 3.28 0.34 19.31
C ASP A 29 3.38 0.12 17.80
N VAL A 30 2.35 -0.50 17.22
CA VAL A 30 2.35 -0.92 15.82
C VAL A 30 1.16 -0.30 15.09
N ILE A 31 1.42 0.37 13.97
CA ILE A 31 0.37 0.87 13.06
C ILE A 31 0.45 0.11 11.74
N ILE A 32 -0.68 -0.47 11.33
CA ILE A 32 -0.83 -1.19 10.06
C ILE A 32 -1.92 -0.48 9.24
N ALA A 33 -1.64 -0.28 7.95
CA ALA A 33 -2.63 0.23 7.02
C ALA A 33 -3.75 -0.80 6.77
N GLN A 34 -4.97 -0.33 6.56
CA GLN A 34 -6.12 -1.18 6.24
C GLN A 34 -6.15 -1.48 4.75
N TYR A 35 -5.90 -2.73 4.36
CA TYR A 35 -5.87 -3.16 2.97
C TYR A 35 -7.24 -3.61 2.44
N GLY A 36 -8.04 -4.21 3.32
CA GLY A 36 -9.36 -4.69 2.94
C GLY A 36 -10.27 -4.90 4.14
N PRO A 37 -11.47 -5.48 3.92
CA PRO A 37 -12.46 -5.69 4.98
C PRO A 37 -11.97 -6.58 6.13
N ASN A 38 -11.09 -7.54 5.83
CA ASN A 38 -10.61 -8.54 6.78
C ASN A 38 -9.30 -8.15 7.48
N THR A 39 -8.62 -7.07 7.10
CA THR A 39 -7.34 -6.65 7.68
C THR A 39 -7.40 -6.59 9.21
N ASN A 40 -8.38 -5.90 9.76
CA ASN A 40 -8.54 -5.76 11.21
C ASN A 40 -8.76 -7.11 11.90
N ASN A 41 -9.60 -7.98 11.31
CA ASN A 41 -9.87 -9.30 11.86
C ASN A 41 -8.63 -10.21 11.84
N TRP A 42 -7.81 -10.14 10.79
CA TRP A 42 -6.57 -10.91 10.68
C TRP A 42 -5.59 -10.60 11.80
N PHE A 43 -5.41 -9.31 12.14
CA PHE A 43 -4.52 -8.88 13.21
C PHE A 43 -5.13 -9.06 14.60
N LEU A 44 -6.40 -8.70 14.80
CA LEU A 44 -7.05 -8.46 16.10
C LEU A 44 -8.30 -9.32 16.34
N GLY A 45 -8.64 -10.24 15.43
CA GLY A 45 -9.84 -11.07 15.50
C GLY A 45 -9.87 -12.03 16.70
N ASP A 46 -10.93 -12.81 16.80
CA ASP A 46 -11.13 -13.74 17.90
C ASP A 46 -10.38 -15.08 17.75
N GLY A 47 -9.75 -15.29 16.60
CA GLY A 47 -8.96 -16.49 16.30
C GLY A 47 -9.77 -17.69 15.83
N MET A 48 -11.10 -17.57 15.61
CA MET A 48 -11.94 -18.69 15.19
C MET A 48 -11.61 -19.21 13.79
N ASP A 49 -11.12 -18.34 12.92
CA ASP A 49 -10.73 -18.64 11.53
C ASP A 49 -9.21 -18.66 11.31
N GLY A 50 -8.43 -18.74 12.39
CA GLY A 50 -6.99 -18.62 12.34
C GLY A 50 -6.46 -17.18 12.40
N SER A 51 -7.34 -16.18 12.49
CA SER A 51 -7.04 -14.77 12.72
C SER A 51 -6.35 -14.53 14.07
N ASN A 52 -6.17 -13.25 14.43
CA ASN A 52 -5.50 -12.81 15.65
C ASN A 52 -3.98 -13.04 15.66
N PHE A 53 -3.32 -12.37 14.73
CA PHE A 53 -1.86 -12.34 14.65
C PHE A 53 -1.22 -11.89 15.98
N VAL A 54 -1.75 -10.83 16.62
CA VAL A 54 -1.23 -10.29 17.89
C VAL A 54 -1.15 -11.37 18.96
N LYS A 55 -2.24 -12.11 19.17
CA LYS A 55 -2.27 -13.18 20.16
C LYS A 55 -1.26 -14.28 19.85
N LYS A 56 -1.19 -14.73 18.60
CA LYS A 56 -0.23 -15.76 18.16
C LYS A 56 1.21 -15.31 18.35
N PHE A 57 1.50 -14.05 18.01
CA PHE A 57 2.82 -13.46 18.20
C PHE A 57 3.22 -13.43 19.67
N GLU A 58 2.34 -12.94 20.55
CA GLU A 58 2.61 -12.83 21.99
C GLU A 58 2.78 -14.20 22.66
N GLU A 59 2.02 -15.22 22.23
CA GLU A 59 2.18 -16.60 22.69
C GLU A 59 3.53 -17.20 22.25
N ALA A 60 4.00 -16.88 21.04
CA ALA A 60 5.27 -17.35 20.50
C ALA A 60 6.48 -16.58 21.05
N ASN A 61 6.30 -15.35 21.50
CA ASN A 61 7.35 -14.44 21.95
C ASN A 61 7.09 -13.89 23.35
N PRO A 62 7.16 -14.74 24.42
CA PRO A 62 6.97 -14.28 25.80
C PRO A 62 7.90 -13.13 26.15
N GLY A 63 7.38 -12.09 26.78
CA GLY A 63 8.11 -10.86 27.12
C GLY A 63 8.06 -9.78 26.06
N VAL A 64 7.31 -9.99 24.94
CA VAL A 64 6.99 -8.94 23.97
C VAL A 64 5.48 -8.82 23.83
N LYS A 65 4.96 -7.58 23.89
CA LYS A 65 3.56 -7.24 23.72
C LYS A 65 3.39 -6.33 22.51
N LEU A 66 2.23 -6.41 21.84
CA LEU A 66 1.86 -5.54 20.74
C LEU A 66 0.65 -4.70 21.09
N ASN A 67 0.82 -3.38 21.03
CA ASN A 67 -0.28 -2.43 20.97
C ASN A 67 -0.49 -2.07 19.50
N LEU A 68 -1.28 -2.90 18.78
CA LEU A 68 -1.47 -2.80 17.34
C LEU A 68 -2.81 -2.16 17.01
N GLU A 69 -2.77 -1.19 16.11
CA GLU A 69 -3.96 -0.59 15.50
C GLU A 69 -3.92 -0.69 13.97
N VAL A 70 -5.09 -0.92 13.38
CA VAL A 70 -5.30 -0.90 11.93
C VAL A 70 -5.99 0.42 11.57
N VAL A 71 -5.38 1.19 10.66
CA VAL A 71 -5.84 2.55 10.30
C VAL A 71 -6.13 2.61 8.80
N SER A 72 -7.24 3.27 8.43
CA SER A 72 -7.61 3.44 7.03
C SER A 72 -6.56 4.24 6.24
N TRP A 73 -6.41 3.96 4.94
CA TRP A 73 -5.53 4.73 4.05
C TRP A 73 -5.87 6.23 4.00
N ASN A 74 -7.14 6.61 4.23
CA ASN A 74 -7.55 8.01 4.25
C ASN A 74 -7.09 8.76 5.52
N ASP A 75 -6.88 8.04 6.63
CA ASP A 75 -6.57 8.63 7.94
C ASP A 75 -5.12 8.44 8.37
N ILE A 76 -4.43 7.38 7.89
CA ILE A 76 -3.15 6.92 8.43
C ILE A 76 -2.06 8.01 8.41
N TYR A 77 -1.98 8.82 7.36
CA TYR A 77 -0.99 9.89 7.25
C TYR A 77 -1.21 10.96 8.32
N THR A 78 -2.47 11.31 8.58
CA THR A 78 -2.85 12.27 9.62
C THR A 78 -2.60 11.71 11.03
N VAL A 79 -2.93 10.44 11.25
CA VAL A 79 -2.68 9.74 12.52
C VAL A 79 -1.19 9.72 12.82
N VAL A 80 -0.37 9.27 11.86
CA VAL A 80 1.09 9.15 12.03
C VAL A 80 1.73 10.52 12.27
N SER A 81 1.41 11.53 11.45
CA SER A 81 1.96 12.88 11.62
C SER A 81 1.57 13.51 12.96
N THR A 82 0.37 13.26 13.42
CA THR A 82 -0.11 13.72 14.75
C THR A 82 0.67 13.03 15.86
N ARG A 83 0.90 11.71 15.78
CA ARG A 83 1.69 10.98 16.77
C ARG A 83 3.13 11.47 16.81
N ILE A 84 3.78 11.65 15.66
CA ILE A 84 5.15 12.19 15.57
C ILE A 84 5.24 13.59 16.21
N SER A 85 4.30 14.48 15.86
CA SER A 85 4.26 15.85 16.41
C SER A 85 4.09 15.90 17.93
N ASN A 86 3.51 14.86 18.52
CA ASN A 86 3.32 14.71 19.97
C ASN A 86 4.45 13.90 20.64
N ASN A 87 5.58 13.63 19.94
CA ASN A 87 6.67 12.76 20.40
C ASN A 87 6.18 11.37 20.82
N ASN A 88 5.24 10.81 20.11
CA ASN A 88 4.65 9.49 20.32
C ASN A 88 4.59 8.73 19.00
N ALA A 89 5.70 8.70 18.24
CA ALA A 89 5.82 7.91 17.03
C ALA A 89 5.56 6.43 17.33
N PRO A 90 4.99 5.64 16.39
CA PRO A 90 4.89 4.20 16.58
C PRO A 90 6.29 3.57 16.58
N ASP A 91 6.46 2.39 17.17
CA ASP A 91 7.68 1.62 17.02
C ASP A 91 7.79 1.01 15.62
N ILE A 92 6.67 0.53 15.09
CA ILE A 92 6.55 -0.09 13.78
C ILE A 92 5.41 0.57 13.02
N LEU A 93 5.70 0.97 11.78
CA LEU A 93 4.72 1.52 10.86
C LEU A 93 4.72 0.71 9.55
N ASN A 94 3.54 0.28 9.12
CA ASN A 94 3.31 -0.24 7.78
C ASN A 94 2.59 0.81 6.93
N ILE A 95 3.28 1.31 5.90
CA ILE A 95 2.78 2.34 4.97
C ILE A 95 3.64 2.37 3.69
N ASP A 96 3.21 3.11 2.66
CA ASP A 96 3.90 3.25 1.38
C ASP A 96 5.11 4.20 1.40
N THR A 97 5.11 5.20 2.27
CA THR A 97 6.10 6.29 2.31
C THR A 97 7.07 6.15 3.48
N PHE A 98 8.34 6.56 3.30
CA PHE A 98 9.37 6.45 4.33
C PHE A 98 10.43 7.56 4.26
N ALA A 99 10.62 8.19 3.07
CA ALA A 99 11.78 9.05 2.83
C ALA A 99 11.86 10.26 3.74
N ASP A 100 10.72 10.93 4.00
CA ASP A 100 10.68 12.10 4.86
C ASP A 100 11.06 11.73 6.29
N TYR A 101 10.54 10.60 6.81
CA TYR A 101 10.88 10.10 8.14
C TYR A 101 12.37 9.73 8.26
N ALA A 102 12.95 9.14 7.19
CA ALA A 102 14.37 8.82 7.14
C ALA A 102 15.23 10.09 7.14
N ASN A 103 14.88 11.08 6.30
CA ASN A 103 15.59 12.35 6.20
C ASN A 103 15.52 13.20 7.47
N GLU A 104 14.43 13.10 8.21
CA GLU A 104 14.26 13.74 9.53
C GLU A 104 14.97 12.99 10.65
N GLY A 105 15.58 11.82 10.36
CA GLY A 105 16.32 11.02 11.34
C GLY A 105 15.41 10.29 12.32
N LEU A 106 14.15 10.10 11.99
CA LEU A 106 13.16 9.42 12.83
C LEU A 106 13.24 7.91 12.75
N LEU A 107 13.79 7.36 11.65
CA LEU A 107 13.83 5.92 11.43
C LEU A 107 15.13 5.28 11.92
N LEU A 108 15.03 3.98 12.18
CA LEU A 108 16.19 3.11 12.39
C LEU A 108 16.61 2.50 11.03
N PRO A 109 17.92 2.40 10.74
CA PRO A 109 18.40 1.59 9.63
C PRO A 109 17.95 0.12 9.78
N VAL A 110 17.51 -0.49 8.70
CA VAL A 110 17.00 -1.88 8.70
C VAL A 110 17.99 -2.88 9.31
N LYS A 111 19.30 -2.69 9.07
CA LYS A 111 20.37 -3.53 9.62
C LYS A 111 20.40 -3.57 11.17
N ASP A 112 19.80 -2.60 11.85
CA ASP A 112 19.84 -2.49 13.30
C ASP A 112 18.74 -3.35 13.97
N TYR A 113 17.72 -3.80 13.22
CA TYR A 113 16.60 -4.56 13.75
C TYR A 113 16.16 -5.78 12.91
N CYS A 114 16.45 -5.82 11.61
CA CYS A 114 16.07 -6.94 10.75
C CYS A 114 17.13 -8.04 10.76
N PRO A 115 16.78 -9.31 11.08
CA PRO A 115 17.72 -10.41 11.00
C PRO A 115 18.26 -10.62 9.58
N GLU A 116 19.54 -10.89 9.44
CA GLU A 116 20.22 -11.06 8.15
C GLU A 116 19.59 -12.18 7.30
N THR A 117 19.14 -13.27 7.93
CA THR A 117 18.48 -14.38 7.24
C THR A 117 17.17 -13.95 6.58
N LEU A 118 16.39 -13.11 7.24
CA LEU A 118 15.17 -12.53 6.68
C LEU A 118 15.51 -11.49 5.62
N PHE A 119 16.49 -10.61 5.90
CA PHE A 119 16.90 -9.58 4.95
C PHE A 119 17.29 -10.17 3.58
N ASN A 120 17.99 -11.29 3.58
CA ASN A 120 18.41 -11.98 2.35
C ASN A 120 17.28 -12.73 1.62
N ASP A 121 16.10 -12.85 2.21
CA ASP A 121 14.93 -13.46 1.60
C ASP A 121 14.06 -12.48 0.79
N PHE A 122 14.19 -11.17 1.04
CA PHE A 122 13.48 -10.15 0.27
C PHE A 122 13.95 -10.11 -1.19
N PHE A 123 13.04 -9.70 -2.10
CA PHE A 123 13.42 -9.39 -3.47
C PHE A 123 14.36 -8.17 -3.49
N PRO A 124 15.57 -8.30 -4.10
CA PRO A 124 16.52 -7.18 -4.14
C PRO A 124 15.94 -5.91 -4.79
N SER A 125 15.18 -6.06 -5.87
CA SER A 125 14.50 -4.94 -6.57
C SER A 125 13.53 -4.16 -5.67
N PHE A 126 12.95 -4.81 -4.66
CA PHE A 126 12.07 -4.14 -3.69
C PHE A 126 12.87 -3.44 -2.60
N ILE A 127 13.95 -4.07 -2.12
CA ILE A 127 14.87 -3.44 -1.15
C ILE A 127 15.48 -2.16 -1.73
N ASP A 128 15.90 -2.18 -3.00
CA ASP A 128 16.51 -1.03 -3.70
C ASP A 128 15.60 0.21 -3.68
N GLN A 129 14.28 0.03 -3.61
CA GLN A 129 13.30 1.12 -3.53
C GLN A 129 13.17 1.75 -2.13
N SER A 130 13.87 1.21 -1.13
CA SER A 130 13.89 1.71 0.24
C SER A 130 15.28 2.21 0.66
N VAL A 131 16.15 2.48 -0.34
CA VAL A 131 17.53 2.95 -0.11
C VAL A 131 17.61 4.47 -0.29
N ILE A 132 18.17 5.15 0.72
CA ILE A 132 18.58 6.55 0.63
C ILE A 132 20.04 6.61 1.12
N ASP A 133 20.93 7.22 0.33
CA ASP A 133 22.35 7.38 0.60
C ASP A 133 23.04 6.05 1.02
N GLY A 134 22.71 4.94 0.34
CA GLY A 134 23.24 3.62 0.58
C GLY A 134 22.75 2.93 1.86
N THR A 135 21.78 3.51 2.56
CA THR A 135 21.15 2.94 3.76
C THR A 135 19.74 2.47 3.43
N VAL A 136 19.40 1.23 3.82
CA VAL A 136 18.03 0.70 3.74
C VAL A 136 17.25 1.15 4.97
N TRP A 137 16.11 1.80 4.78
CA TRP A 137 15.31 2.41 5.85
C TRP A 137 14.00 1.69 6.15
N ALA A 138 13.54 0.84 5.23
CA ALA A 138 12.34 0.06 5.40
C ALA A 138 12.47 -1.30 4.70
N VAL A 139 11.75 -2.32 5.16
CA VAL A 139 11.62 -3.59 4.47
C VAL A 139 10.32 -3.62 3.68
N PRO A 140 10.26 -4.24 2.49
CA PRO A 140 9.02 -4.36 1.72
C PRO A 140 8.06 -5.30 2.45
N ASP A 141 6.80 -4.89 2.61
CA ASP A 141 5.74 -5.75 3.16
C ASP A 141 5.08 -6.57 2.06
N LEU A 142 4.40 -5.89 1.16
CA LEU A 142 3.68 -6.50 0.05
C LEU A 142 3.69 -5.54 -1.14
N ALA A 143 3.39 -6.09 -2.31
CA ALA A 143 3.27 -5.30 -3.51
C ALA A 143 1.93 -5.53 -4.20
N SER A 144 1.54 -4.60 -5.06
CA SER A 144 0.41 -4.75 -5.96
C SER A 144 0.71 -4.10 -7.30
N ALA A 145 0.02 -4.56 -8.33
CA ALA A 145 0.03 -3.93 -9.64
C ALA A 145 -1.39 -3.50 -10.01
N ARG A 146 -1.50 -2.44 -10.79
CA ARG A 146 -2.78 -1.90 -11.26
C ARG A 146 -3.03 -2.32 -12.71
N ALA A 147 -4.29 -2.64 -13.01
CA ALA A 147 -4.73 -2.91 -14.38
C ALA A 147 -6.15 -2.39 -14.59
N LEU A 148 -6.58 -2.33 -15.84
CA LEU A 148 -7.97 -2.10 -16.18
C LEU A 148 -8.78 -3.37 -15.90
N TYR A 149 -9.82 -3.25 -15.08
CA TYR A 149 -10.88 -4.24 -14.96
C TYR A 149 -12.12 -3.73 -15.70
N TYR A 150 -12.76 -4.62 -16.45
CA TYR A 150 -14.01 -4.29 -17.16
C TYR A 150 -15.04 -5.42 -17.00
N ASN A 151 -16.32 -5.05 -16.98
CA ASN A 151 -17.43 -5.98 -16.90
C ASN A 151 -17.69 -6.57 -18.28
N VAL A 152 -17.43 -7.88 -18.44
CA VAL A 152 -17.53 -8.60 -19.73
C VAL A 152 -18.96 -8.60 -20.24
N ASP A 153 -19.94 -8.85 -19.39
CA ASP A 153 -21.35 -8.92 -19.80
C ASP A 153 -21.84 -7.57 -20.35
N MET A 154 -21.45 -6.46 -19.71
CA MET A 154 -21.79 -5.11 -20.21
C MET A 154 -21.15 -4.82 -21.55
N PHE A 155 -19.89 -5.23 -21.76
CA PHE A 155 -19.19 -5.05 -23.02
C PHE A 155 -19.83 -5.86 -24.15
N GLU A 156 -20.23 -7.09 -23.87
CA GLU A 156 -20.97 -7.94 -24.82
C GLU A 156 -22.35 -7.39 -25.14
N GLU A 157 -23.11 -6.89 -24.13
CA GLU A 157 -24.43 -6.30 -24.31
C GLU A 157 -24.39 -5.03 -25.17
N VAL A 158 -23.39 -4.15 -24.92
CA VAL A 158 -23.20 -2.91 -25.69
C VAL A 158 -22.57 -3.18 -27.06
N GLY A 159 -21.83 -4.30 -27.20
CA GLY A 159 -21.15 -4.67 -28.44
C GLY A 159 -19.89 -3.85 -28.70
N ILE A 160 -19.12 -3.56 -27.67
CA ILE A 160 -17.86 -2.79 -27.74
C ILE A 160 -16.65 -3.64 -27.40
N GLU A 161 -15.51 -3.23 -27.93
CA GLU A 161 -14.21 -3.82 -27.64
C GLU A 161 -13.52 -3.12 -26.46
N VAL A 162 -12.54 -3.78 -25.85
CA VAL A 162 -11.77 -3.24 -24.72
C VAL A 162 -10.87 -2.11 -25.21
N PRO A 163 -10.97 -0.89 -24.64
CA PRO A 163 -10.19 0.25 -25.09
C PRO A 163 -8.70 0.08 -24.74
N THR A 164 -7.82 0.45 -25.68
CA THR A 164 -6.37 0.49 -25.54
C THR A 164 -5.82 1.90 -25.60
N THR A 165 -6.58 2.82 -26.21
CA THR A 165 -6.26 4.24 -26.32
C THR A 165 -7.27 5.12 -25.60
N TRP A 166 -6.92 6.39 -25.38
CA TRP A 166 -7.82 7.35 -24.78
C TRP A 166 -9.04 7.65 -25.68
N ALA A 167 -8.84 7.68 -27.00
CA ALA A 167 -9.94 7.86 -27.94
C ALA A 167 -10.93 6.70 -27.88
N GLU A 168 -10.43 5.46 -27.90
CA GLU A 168 -11.27 4.26 -27.74
C GLU A 168 -11.97 4.22 -26.38
N LEU A 169 -11.33 4.71 -25.31
CA LEU A 169 -11.96 4.83 -23.99
C LEU A 169 -13.14 5.80 -24.00
N GLU A 170 -12.99 6.96 -24.66
CA GLU A 170 -14.11 7.91 -24.81
C GLU A 170 -15.26 7.32 -25.61
N ASP A 171 -14.95 6.63 -26.72
CA ASP A 171 -15.98 5.98 -27.55
C ASP A 171 -16.71 4.89 -26.76
N ALA A 172 -15.99 4.06 -26.00
CA ALA A 172 -16.58 3.05 -25.13
C ALA A 172 -17.45 3.69 -24.02
N CYS A 173 -17.00 4.75 -23.39
CA CYS A 173 -17.77 5.48 -22.39
C CYS A 173 -19.07 6.04 -22.97
N GLN A 174 -19.00 6.66 -24.16
CA GLN A 174 -20.20 7.18 -24.83
C GLN A 174 -21.19 6.07 -25.16
N ALA A 175 -20.71 4.94 -25.71
CA ALA A 175 -21.57 3.80 -26.04
C ALA A 175 -22.28 3.22 -24.80
N ILE A 176 -21.58 3.12 -23.67
CA ILE A 176 -22.15 2.66 -22.39
C ILE A 176 -23.22 3.64 -21.89
N VAL A 177 -22.97 4.95 -21.95
CA VAL A 177 -23.97 5.97 -21.56
C VAL A 177 -25.20 5.90 -22.43
N ASP A 178 -25.01 5.77 -23.75
CA ASP A 178 -26.12 5.70 -24.72
C ASP A 178 -26.99 4.44 -24.52
N PHE A 179 -26.37 3.31 -24.16
CA PHE A 179 -27.05 2.05 -23.94
C PHE A 179 -27.80 1.99 -22.60
N TYR A 180 -27.11 2.37 -21.48
CA TYR A 180 -27.66 2.24 -20.13
C TYR A 180 -28.40 3.50 -19.64
N GLY A 181 -28.39 4.60 -20.41
CA GLY A 181 -29.13 5.83 -20.08
C GLY A 181 -28.73 6.47 -18.74
N GLY A 182 -27.49 6.24 -18.28
CA GLY A 182 -26.97 6.77 -17.01
C GLY A 182 -27.25 5.88 -15.78
N GLU A 183 -27.81 4.68 -15.95
CA GLU A 183 -27.95 3.72 -14.84
C GLU A 183 -26.63 3.05 -14.44
N VAL A 184 -25.64 3.05 -15.34
CA VAL A 184 -24.29 2.55 -15.18
C VAL A 184 -23.30 3.67 -15.49
N TYR A 185 -22.32 3.86 -14.63
CA TYR A 185 -21.19 4.75 -14.89
C TYR A 185 -20.15 4.02 -15.75
N PRO A 186 -19.68 4.62 -16.87
CA PRO A 186 -18.70 3.97 -17.73
C PRO A 186 -17.34 3.73 -17.06
N TRP A 187 -16.83 4.72 -16.35
CA TRP A 187 -15.44 4.79 -15.90
C TRP A 187 -15.31 5.25 -14.45
N GLY A 188 -14.48 4.58 -13.66
CA GLY A 188 -14.20 4.94 -12.27
C GLY A 188 -12.92 5.76 -12.11
N ILE A 189 -13.02 6.91 -11.45
CA ILE A 189 -11.85 7.73 -11.06
C ILE A 189 -11.91 8.02 -9.56
N ASP A 190 -10.81 7.73 -8.85
CA ASP A 190 -10.58 8.13 -7.46
C ASP A 190 -9.54 9.24 -7.41
N MET A 191 -9.95 10.44 -6.97
CA MET A 191 -9.06 11.58 -6.71
C MET A 191 -8.99 11.91 -5.22
N THR A 192 -9.28 10.93 -4.34
CA THR A 192 -9.14 11.07 -2.89
C THR A 192 -7.70 10.85 -2.43
N THR A 193 -7.43 10.96 -1.13
CA THR A 193 -6.12 10.67 -0.54
C THR A 193 -5.73 9.19 -0.72
N ASP A 194 -6.69 8.29 -0.91
CA ASP A 194 -6.44 6.85 -1.11
C ASP A 194 -5.71 6.58 -2.44
N GLU A 195 -6.28 7.00 -3.58
CA GLU A 195 -5.74 6.67 -4.92
C GLU A 195 -5.50 7.88 -5.84
N GLY A 196 -5.67 9.12 -5.38
CA GLY A 196 -5.57 10.29 -6.26
C GLY A 196 -4.19 10.47 -6.91
N GLN A 197 -3.10 10.04 -6.25
CA GLN A 197 -1.78 9.98 -6.85
C GLN A 197 -1.67 8.90 -7.95
N ALA A 198 -2.40 7.80 -7.80
CA ALA A 198 -2.48 6.76 -8.81
C ALA A 198 -3.28 7.25 -10.02
N ALA A 199 -4.40 7.93 -9.78
CA ALA A 199 -5.15 8.58 -10.85
C ALA A 199 -4.25 9.52 -11.66
N PHE A 200 -3.47 10.39 -11.01
CA PHE A 200 -2.46 11.20 -11.70
C PHE A 200 -1.47 10.34 -12.50
N ALA A 201 -0.92 9.29 -11.88
CA ALA A 201 0.09 8.43 -12.49
C ALA A 201 -0.40 7.72 -13.76
N TYR A 202 -1.63 7.16 -13.76
CA TYR A 202 -2.18 6.45 -14.91
C TYR A 202 -2.22 7.31 -16.16
N TYR A 203 -2.71 8.53 -16.01
CA TYR A 203 -2.81 9.44 -17.15
C TYR A 203 -1.45 10.06 -17.49
N ALA A 204 -0.67 10.50 -16.51
CA ALA A 204 0.63 11.11 -16.74
C ALA A 204 1.60 10.15 -17.45
N TRP A 205 1.76 8.94 -16.96
CA TRP A 205 2.63 7.94 -17.59
C TRP A 205 2.09 7.45 -18.92
N GLY A 206 0.77 7.27 -19.03
CA GLY A 206 0.10 6.94 -20.29
C GLY A 206 0.17 8.05 -21.34
N ASN A 207 0.61 9.25 -20.98
CA ASN A 207 0.88 10.38 -21.89
C ASN A 207 2.36 10.67 -22.06
N GLY A 208 3.24 9.89 -21.44
CA GLY A 208 4.69 10.08 -21.51
C GLY A 208 5.24 11.14 -20.56
N GLY A 209 4.44 11.58 -19.60
CA GLY A 209 4.83 12.39 -18.45
C GLY A 209 5.19 11.54 -17.22
N GLY A 210 5.01 12.11 -16.03
CA GLY A 210 5.29 11.45 -14.75
C GLY A 210 5.62 12.43 -13.64
N PHE A 211 6.02 11.92 -12.49
CA PHE A 211 6.39 12.74 -11.33
C PHE A 211 7.77 13.39 -11.49
N THR A 212 8.70 12.67 -12.12
CA THR A 212 10.08 13.11 -12.36
C THR A 212 10.43 13.07 -13.83
N ASP A 213 11.47 13.84 -14.21
CA ASP A 213 12.12 13.77 -15.52
C ASP A 213 13.10 12.58 -15.61
N ALA A 214 13.79 12.44 -16.74
CA ALA A 214 14.76 11.35 -16.96
C ALA A 214 16.01 11.46 -16.06
N GLU A 215 16.28 12.62 -15.53
CA GLU A 215 17.39 12.93 -14.62
C GLU A 215 16.98 12.76 -13.14
N GLY A 216 15.70 12.42 -12.85
CA GLY A 216 15.18 12.22 -11.51
C GLY A 216 14.68 13.52 -10.83
N ASN A 217 14.69 14.65 -11.49
CA ASN A 217 14.17 15.89 -10.91
C ASN A 217 12.64 15.92 -10.97
N TRP A 218 12.00 16.56 -9.99
CA TRP A 218 10.56 16.78 -10.02
C TRP A 218 10.11 17.50 -11.30
N ALA A 219 9.11 16.95 -11.98
CA ALA A 219 8.59 17.43 -13.26
C ALA A 219 7.07 17.34 -13.35
N VAL A 220 6.37 17.59 -12.24
CA VAL A 220 4.91 17.42 -12.15
C VAL A 220 4.12 18.38 -13.06
N ASN A 221 4.71 19.49 -13.47
CA ASN A 221 4.08 20.52 -14.30
C ASN A 221 4.41 20.42 -15.80
N SER A 222 4.92 19.28 -16.28
CA SER A 222 5.18 19.07 -17.69
C SER A 222 3.91 19.21 -18.54
N ASP A 223 4.04 19.62 -19.79
CA ASP A 223 2.88 19.75 -20.69
C ASP A 223 2.14 18.43 -20.85
N ALA A 224 2.87 17.29 -20.85
CA ALA A 224 2.27 15.95 -20.87
C ALA A 224 1.40 15.66 -19.64
N ASN A 225 1.81 16.12 -18.45
CA ASN A 225 1.03 15.97 -17.22
C ASN A 225 -0.21 16.88 -17.22
N VAL A 226 -0.08 18.10 -17.69
CA VAL A 226 -1.21 19.03 -17.82
C VAL A 226 -2.28 18.42 -18.74
N GLU A 227 -1.90 17.98 -19.94
CA GLU A 227 -2.79 17.32 -20.90
C GLU A 227 -3.44 16.06 -20.28
N ALA A 228 -2.68 15.27 -19.53
CA ALA A 228 -3.16 14.08 -18.87
C ALA A 228 -4.27 14.37 -17.84
N VAL A 229 -4.07 15.39 -17.00
CA VAL A 229 -5.10 15.79 -16.03
C VAL A 229 -6.30 16.44 -16.72
N GLU A 230 -6.08 17.28 -17.73
CA GLU A 230 -7.16 17.86 -18.55
C GLU A 230 -8.03 16.78 -19.19
N TYR A 231 -7.41 15.68 -19.67
CA TYR A 231 -8.12 14.53 -20.21
C TYR A 231 -9.00 13.86 -19.16
N ALA A 232 -8.44 13.54 -17.96
CA ALA A 232 -9.19 12.92 -16.87
C ALA A 232 -10.38 13.80 -16.41
N ILE A 233 -10.16 15.11 -16.27
CA ILE A 233 -11.24 16.08 -15.98
C ILE A 233 -12.25 16.15 -17.12
N GLY A 234 -11.79 16.04 -18.37
CA GLY A 234 -12.63 15.97 -19.56
C GLY A 234 -13.62 14.81 -19.50
N LEU A 235 -13.20 13.61 -19.09
CA LEU A 235 -14.09 12.45 -18.88
C LEU A 235 -15.17 12.77 -17.83
N TYR A 236 -14.80 13.40 -16.73
CA TYR A 236 -15.74 13.82 -15.70
C TYR A 236 -16.77 14.82 -16.23
N ASN A 237 -16.30 15.86 -16.94
CA ASN A 237 -17.15 16.91 -17.50
C ASN A 237 -18.13 16.38 -18.56
N LYS A 238 -17.80 15.28 -19.24
CA LYS A 238 -18.67 14.57 -20.18
C LYS A 238 -19.70 13.65 -19.49
N GLY A 239 -19.59 13.49 -18.15
CA GLY A 239 -20.47 12.59 -17.39
C GLY A 239 -20.11 11.11 -17.54
N PHE A 240 -18.89 10.80 -17.92
CA PHE A 240 -18.42 9.43 -18.13
C PHE A 240 -17.91 8.75 -16.85
N THR A 241 -17.80 9.49 -15.73
CA THR A 241 -17.23 8.95 -14.51
C THR A 241 -18.25 8.84 -13.38
N ASN A 242 -17.85 8.21 -12.27
CA ASN A 242 -18.54 8.30 -10.98
C ASN A 242 -18.81 9.79 -10.61
N PRO A 243 -19.88 10.08 -9.85
CA PRO A 243 -20.36 11.48 -9.69
C PRO A 243 -19.46 12.34 -8.78
N ASN A 244 -18.67 11.74 -7.91
CA ASN A 244 -17.91 12.45 -6.88
C ASN A 244 -16.46 11.95 -6.76
N PRO A 245 -15.60 12.12 -7.79
CA PRO A 245 -14.22 11.61 -7.76
C PRO A 245 -13.36 12.13 -6.60
N ALA A 246 -13.66 13.32 -6.08
CA ALA A 246 -12.94 13.91 -4.95
C ALA A 246 -13.29 13.30 -3.58
N THR A 247 -14.35 12.49 -3.49
CA THR A 247 -14.84 11.96 -2.21
C THR A 247 -15.20 10.47 -2.26
N GLN A 248 -15.37 9.89 -3.43
CA GLN A 248 -15.56 8.45 -3.61
C GLN A 248 -14.20 7.79 -3.70
N THR A 249 -13.93 6.93 -2.73
CA THR A 249 -12.68 6.22 -2.59
C THR A 249 -12.59 5.03 -3.55
N ARG A 250 -11.41 4.45 -3.67
CA ARG A 250 -11.20 3.17 -4.35
C ARG A 250 -12.20 2.10 -3.89
N TYR A 251 -12.49 2.03 -2.61
CA TYR A 251 -13.43 1.05 -2.07
C TYR A 251 -14.86 1.29 -2.55
N ASP A 252 -15.29 2.57 -2.65
CA ASP A 252 -16.57 2.91 -3.23
C ASP A 252 -16.66 2.50 -4.71
N LEU A 253 -15.58 2.72 -5.48
CA LEU A 253 -15.52 2.29 -6.88
C LEU A 253 -15.51 0.78 -7.04
N GLN A 254 -14.80 0.05 -6.17
CA GLN A 254 -14.80 -1.40 -6.15
C GLN A 254 -16.18 -1.97 -5.80
N ASP A 255 -16.89 -1.36 -4.85
CA ASP A 255 -18.27 -1.70 -4.52
C ASP A 255 -19.21 -1.41 -5.69
N MET A 256 -19.07 -0.27 -6.39
CA MET A 256 -19.85 0.07 -7.59
C MET A 256 -19.58 -0.93 -8.72
N PHE A 257 -18.35 -1.31 -8.95
CA PHE A 257 -17.95 -2.30 -9.96
C PHE A 257 -18.54 -3.68 -9.63
N GLY A 258 -18.33 -4.14 -8.38
CA GLY A 258 -18.88 -5.40 -7.90
C GLY A 258 -20.41 -5.49 -7.98
N ALA A 259 -21.09 -4.38 -7.74
CA ALA A 259 -22.56 -4.28 -7.83
C ALA A 259 -23.08 -4.06 -9.26
N GLY A 260 -22.24 -4.06 -10.30
CA GLY A 260 -22.63 -3.81 -11.68
C GLY A 260 -23.13 -2.37 -11.93
N LYS A 261 -22.62 -1.38 -11.19
CA LYS A 261 -22.93 0.04 -11.35
C LYS A 261 -21.82 0.84 -12.02
N LEU A 262 -20.68 0.19 -12.27
CA LEU A 262 -19.52 0.74 -12.92
C LEU A 262 -19.02 -0.28 -13.96
N ALA A 263 -18.80 0.14 -15.20
CA ALA A 263 -18.43 -0.76 -16.28
C ALA A 263 -16.91 -1.02 -16.33
N MET A 264 -16.11 0.00 -16.02
CA MET A 264 -14.64 -0.05 -16.06
C MET A 264 -14.03 0.63 -14.85
N VAL A 265 -12.95 0.06 -14.30
CA VAL A 265 -12.18 0.64 -13.20
C VAL A 265 -10.72 0.21 -13.28
N ILE A 266 -9.79 1.12 -12.99
CA ILE A 266 -8.41 0.74 -12.72
C ILE A 266 -8.33 0.33 -11.25
N ALA A 267 -7.88 -0.89 -11.00
CA ALA A 267 -7.85 -1.45 -9.65
C ALA A 267 -6.62 -2.35 -9.43
N PRO A 268 -6.26 -2.62 -8.16
CA PRO A 268 -5.19 -3.55 -7.83
C PRO A 268 -5.57 -5.00 -8.15
N ASN A 269 -4.55 -5.86 -8.23
CA ASN A 269 -4.72 -7.31 -8.36
C ASN A 269 -5.54 -7.95 -7.22
N SER A 270 -5.77 -7.25 -6.11
CA SER A 270 -6.62 -7.67 -5.00
C SER A 270 -8.13 -7.44 -5.21
N LEU A 271 -8.56 -6.80 -6.31
CA LEU A 271 -9.98 -6.55 -6.58
C LEU A 271 -10.85 -7.82 -6.55
N PRO A 272 -10.43 -8.97 -7.13
CA PRO A 272 -11.21 -10.20 -7.05
C PRO A 272 -11.49 -10.68 -5.62
N SER A 273 -10.47 -10.68 -4.77
CA SER A 273 -10.61 -11.02 -3.35
C SER A 273 -11.55 -10.05 -2.63
N TYR A 274 -11.38 -8.76 -2.86
CA TYR A 274 -12.27 -7.74 -2.30
C TYR A 274 -13.73 -8.00 -2.69
N CYS A 275 -14.01 -8.23 -3.97
CA CYS A 275 -15.36 -8.53 -4.46
C CYS A 275 -15.94 -9.80 -3.83
N ALA A 276 -15.13 -10.86 -3.71
CA ALA A 276 -15.53 -12.10 -3.07
C ALA A 276 -15.88 -11.90 -1.58
N GLN A 277 -15.05 -11.18 -0.84
CA GLN A 277 -15.26 -10.85 0.59
C GLN A 277 -16.54 -10.02 0.80
N LYS A 278 -16.89 -9.16 -0.15
CA LYS A 278 -18.12 -8.35 -0.13
C LYS A 278 -19.36 -9.10 -0.64
N GLY A 279 -19.18 -10.31 -1.17
CA GLY A 279 -20.27 -11.14 -1.69
C GLY A 279 -20.70 -10.82 -3.14
N TYR A 280 -19.87 -10.11 -3.90
CA TYR A 280 -20.07 -9.88 -5.33
C TYR A 280 -19.55 -11.07 -6.15
N THR A 281 -20.27 -12.19 -6.10
CA THR A 281 -19.85 -13.49 -6.69
C THR A 281 -20.28 -13.69 -8.15
N ASP A 282 -21.23 -12.91 -8.62
CA ASP A 282 -21.81 -13.05 -9.97
C ASP A 282 -21.16 -12.10 -11.00
N LEU A 283 -20.11 -11.40 -10.61
CA LEU A 283 -19.40 -10.45 -11.47
C LEU A 283 -18.55 -11.19 -12.51
N ASN A 284 -18.92 -11.07 -13.79
CA ASN A 284 -18.13 -11.53 -14.92
C ASN A 284 -17.21 -10.40 -15.40
N TYR A 285 -15.91 -10.49 -15.10
CA TYR A 285 -14.93 -9.46 -15.42
C TYR A 285 -13.72 -10.03 -16.14
N ALA A 286 -13.01 -9.16 -16.83
CA ALA A 286 -11.68 -9.47 -17.35
C ALA A 286 -10.71 -8.32 -17.10
N VAL A 287 -9.44 -8.59 -17.32
CA VAL A 287 -8.31 -7.65 -17.05
C VAL A 287 -7.63 -7.29 -18.36
N ALA A 288 -7.28 -6.02 -18.49
CA ALA A 288 -6.59 -5.49 -19.67
C ALA A 288 -5.54 -4.43 -19.28
N ASN A 289 -4.74 -4.02 -20.25
CA ASN A 289 -3.82 -2.90 -20.07
C ASN A 289 -4.59 -1.60 -19.86
N ILE A 290 -4.01 -0.70 -19.06
CA ILE A 290 -4.57 0.65 -18.84
C ILE A 290 -4.47 1.43 -20.17
N PRO A 291 -5.56 2.06 -20.66
CA PRO A 291 -5.52 2.84 -21.89
C PRO A 291 -4.52 3.99 -21.82
N ALA A 292 -3.78 4.21 -22.91
CA ALA A 292 -2.79 5.28 -23.02
C ALA A 292 -3.17 6.27 -24.13
N ASN A 293 -2.57 7.46 -24.14
CA ASN A 293 -2.77 8.40 -25.25
C ASN A 293 -2.22 7.83 -26.56
N GLU A 294 -2.72 8.34 -27.67
CA GLU A 294 -2.35 7.86 -29.01
C GLU A 294 -0.82 7.81 -29.21
N GLY A 295 -0.32 6.67 -29.65
CA GLY A 295 1.13 6.47 -29.88
C GLY A 295 1.99 6.42 -28.61
N LYS A 296 1.37 6.39 -27.42
CA LYS A 296 2.06 6.21 -26.13
C LYS A 296 1.94 4.76 -25.67
N VAL A 297 2.71 4.45 -24.63
CA VAL A 297 2.79 3.09 -24.07
C VAL A 297 1.99 3.05 -22.76
N SER A 298 1.12 2.07 -22.65
CA SER A 298 0.45 1.75 -21.38
C SER A 298 1.47 1.51 -20.26
N ALA A 299 1.17 1.98 -19.07
CA ALA A 299 1.97 1.75 -17.90
C ALA A 299 1.10 1.27 -16.74
N SER A 300 1.44 0.11 -16.19
CA SER A 300 0.90 -0.32 -14.90
C SER A 300 1.54 0.49 -13.78
N VAL A 301 0.79 0.73 -12.71
CA VAL A 301 1.32 1.26 -11.46
C VAL A 301 1.64 0.11 -10.54
N GLY A 302 2.93 -0.06 -10.23
CA GLY A 302 3.38 -0.89 -9.12
C GLY A 302 3.32 -0.09 -7.82
N VAL A 303 2.71 -0.67 -6.82
CA VAL A 303 2.71 -0.12 -5.46
C VAL A 303 3.38 -1.12 -4.55
N MET A 304 4.25 -0.64 -3.70
CA MET A 304 4.91 -1.46 -2.70
C MET A 304 4.81 -0.76 -1.36
N ASP A 305 4.19 -1.45 -0.42
CA ASP A 305 4.11 -0.99 0.95
C ASP A 305 5.26 -1.57 1.77
N ARG A 306 5.57 -0.90 2.86
CA ARG A 306 6.78 -1.14 3.64
C ARG A 306 6.47 -1.25 5.11
N ILE A 307 7.33 -1.96 5.82
CA ILE A 307 7.41 -1.93 7.27
C ILE A 307 8.71 -1.20 7.65
N MET A 308 8.58 -0.19 8.50
CA MET A 308 9.70 0.59 9.01
C MET A 308 9.65 0.68 10.53
N ALA A 309 10.80 0.94 11.15
CA ALA A 309 10.93 1.09 12.57
C ALA A 309 11.39 2.51 12.95
N PHE A 310 10.72 3.11 13.93
CA PHE A 310 11.06 4.43 14.47
C PHE A 310 12.03 4.32 15.63
N ARG A 311 12.84 5.36 15.81
CA ARG A 311 13.71 5.53 16.96
C ARG A 311 12.89 5.97 18.17
N ASP A 312 13.25 5.45 19.33
CA ASP A 312 12.77 5.94 20.60
C ASP A 312 13.97 6.20 21.52
N ASP A 313 14.41 7.46 21.59
CA ASP A 313 15.57 7.86 22.41
C ASP A 313 15.26 7.81 23.92
N SER A 314 14.01 7.59 24.34
CA SER A 314 13.57 7.50 25.74
C SER A 314 13.59 6.08 26.30
N ALA A 315 13.77 5.05 25.46
CA ALA A 315 13.66 3.64 25.80
C ALA A 315 15.00 2.88 25.63
N ASP A 316 15.02 1.63 26.10
CA ASP A 316 16.11 0.69 25.76
C ASP A 316 15.98 0.28 24.28
N GLN A 317 16.65 1.02 23.42
CA GLN A 317 16.63 0.81 21.99
C GLN A 317 17.11 -0.58 21.58
N ALA A 318 18.06 -1.17 22.31
CA ALA A 318 18.55 -2.50 21.98
C ALA A 318 17.49 -3.59 22.23
N ALA A 319 16.78 -3.51 23.35
CA ALA A 319 15.66 -4.42 23.64
C ALA A 319 14.49 -4.24 22.64
N ARG A 320 14.22 -2.99 22.26
CA ARG A 320 13.20 -2.69 21.23
C ARG A 320 13.60 -3.23 19.87
N ASN A 321 14.86 -3.04 19.43
CA ASN A 321 15.35 -3.59 18.17
C ASN A 321 15.24 -5.11 18.12
N GLU A 322 15.56 -5.81 19.23
CA GLU A 322 15.38 -7.25 19.34
C GLU A 322 13.88 -7.64 19.21
N ALA A 323 13.00 -6.91 19.89
CA ALA A 323 11.55 -7.15 19.81
C ALA A 323 10.99 -6.91 18.40
N ILE A 324 11.44 -5.85 17.71
CA ILE A 324 11.10 -5.57 16.31
C ILE A 324 11.60 -6.70 15.41
N GLY A 325 12.83 -7.19 15.61
CA GLY A 325 13.36 -8.33 14.88
C GLY A 325 12.54 -9.60 15.06
N LYS A 326 12.02 -9.86 16.28
CA LYS A 326 11.09 -10.95 16.56
C LYS A 326 9.76 -10.77 15.83
N PHE A 327 9.22 -9.53 15.84
CA PHE A 327 8.01 -9.20 15.09
C PHE A 327 8.18 -9.50 13.60
N LEU A 328 9.23 -9.01 12.96
CA LEU A 328 9.49 -9.25 11.55
C LEU A 328 9.68 -10.74 11.24
N THR A 329 10.48 -11.45 12.05
CA THR A 329 10.69 -12.89 11.86
C THR A 329 9.39 -13.67 11.92
N PHE A 330 8.50 -13.33 12.86
CA PHE A 330 7.22 -14.00 13.01
C PHE A 330 6.23 -13.59 11.90
N PHE A 331 6.25 -12.33 11.50
CA PHE A 331 5.38 -11.80 10.46
C PHE A 331 5.69 -12.44 9.11
N TYR A 332 6.97 -12.48 8.71
CA TYR A 332 7.41 -13.05 7.42
C TYR A 332 7.61 -14.58 7.45
N ASP A 333 7.37 -15.25 8.58
CA ASP A 333 7.33 -16.71 8.57
C ASP A 333 6.24 -17.17 7.56
N PRO A 334 6.57 -18.04 6.58
CA PRO A 334 5.59 -18.48 5.58
C PRO A 334 4.27 -18.98 6.15
N ALA A 335 4.27 -19.58 7.36
CA ALA A 335 3.05 -20.03 8.04
C ALA A 335 2.08 -18.87 8.40
N ASN A 336 2.60 -17.65 8.54
CA ASN A 336 1.79 -16.45 8.80
C ASN A 336 1.67 -15.58 7.54
N TYR A 337 2.79 -15.31 6.88
CA TYR A 337 2.87 -14.35 5.79
C TYR A 337 2.06 -14.76 4.54
N VAL A 338 2.06 -16.05 4.19
CA VAL A 338 1.21 -16.55 3.09
C VAL A 338 -0.26 -16.27 3.36
N GLY A 339 -0.72 -16.44 4.60
CA GLY A 339 -2.10 -16.12 4.99
C GLY A 339 -2.41 -14.62 4.86
N TRP A 340 -1.45 -13.75 5.23
CA TRP A 340 -1.56 -12.31 5.10
C TRP A 340 -1.69 -11.88 3.63
N VAL A 341 -0.75 -12.30 2.80
CA VAL A 341 -0.69 -11.92 1.39
C VAL A 341 -1.89 -12.49 0.60
N SER A 342 -2.27 -13.76 0.87
CA SER A 342 -3.39 -14.41 0.16
C SER A 342 -4.74 -13.83 0.51
N MET A 343 -4.92 -13.29 1.72
CA MET A 343 -6.20 -12.77 2.18
C MET A 343 -6.71 -11.61 1.29
N GLU A 344 -5.78 -10.81 0.78
CA GLU A 344 -6.07 -9.64 -0.06
C GLU A 344 -5.52 -9.81 -1.49
N ASP A 345 -5.05 -11.03 -1.87
CA ASP A 345 -4.42 -11.36 -3.16
C ASP A 345 -3.25 -10.42 -3.53
N PHE A 346 -2.52 -9.90 -2.54
CA PHE A 346 -1.34 -9.09 -2.79
C PHE A 346 -0.15 -9.92 -3.27
N LEU A 347 0.86 -9.26 -3.82
CA LEU A 347 2.09 -9.91 -4.28
C LEU A 347 3.11 -9.95 -3.14
N PRO A 348 3.80 -11.10 -2.95
CA PRO A 348 4.74 -11.26 -1.85
C PRO A 348 6.01 -10.44 -2.03
N ALA A 349 6.64 -10.09 -0.91
CA ALA A 349 7.93 -9.40 -0.88
C ALA A 349 9.12 -10.34 -0.59
N VAL A 350 8.86 -11.60 -0.20
CA VAL A 350 9.88 -12.59 0.17
C VAL A 350 9.83 -13.82 -0.73
N ASN A 351 11.03 -14.34 -1.11
CA ASN A 351 11.15 -15.49 -2.00
C ASN A 351 10.55 -16.77 -1.40
N SER A 352 10.67 -16.97 -0.09
CA SER A 352 10.19 -18.16 0.61
C SER A 352 8.66 -18.34 0.53
N ALA A 353 7.88 -17.28 0.30
CA ALA A 353 6.43 -17.34 0.21
C ALA A 353 5.91 -17.66 -1.20
N VAL A 354 6.71 -17.39 -2.26
CA VAL A 354 6.24 -17.45 -3.67
C VAL A 354 5.67 -18.82 -4.03
N GLY A 355 6.37 -19.90 -3.68
CA GLY A 355 5.96 -21.25 -4.06
C GLY A 355 4.57 -21.61 -3.53
N ALA A 356 4.31 -21.32 -2.26
CA ALA A 356 3.01 -21.61 -1.63
C ALA A 356 1.89 -20.73 -2.18
N LEU A 357 2.18 -19.46 -2.50
CA LEU A 357 1.20 -18.53 -3.08
C LEU A 357 0.81 -18.94 -4.49
N VAL A 358 1.77 -19.28 -5.35
CA VAL A 358 1.51 -19.74 -6.74
C VAL A 358 0.78 -21.08 -6.74
N GLU A 359 1.08 -22.00 -5.80
CA GLU A 359 0.33 -23.26 -5.66
C GLU A 359 -1.13 -23.00 -5.28
N ALA A 360 -1.38 -22.04 -4.37
CA ALA A 360 -2.73 -21.69 -3.93
C ALA A 360 -3.52 -20.93 -5.02
N ASN A 361 -2.86 -20.03 -5.75
CA ASN A 361 -3.46 -19.23 -6.81
C ASN A 361 -2.46 -18.99 -7.96
N PRO A 362 -2.53 -19.76 -9.06
CA PRO A 362 -1.61 -19.61 -10.21
C PRO A 362 -1.63 -18.22 -10.87
N SER A 363 -2.64 -17.40 -10.64
CA SER A 363 -2.68 -16.04 -11.18
C SER A 363 -1.59 -15.13 -10.61
N PHE A 364 -1.02 -15.46 -9.45
CA PHE A 364 0.12 -14.72 -8.87
C PHE A 364 1.32 -14.64 -9.81
N GLU A 365 1.61 -15.71 -10.55
CA GLU A 365 2.73 -15.72 -11.50
C GLU A 365 2.54 -14.66 -12.61
N ALA A 366 1.34 -14.54 -13.14
CA ALA A 366 1.01 -13.54 -14.15
C ALA A 366 1.14 -12.10 -13.58
N TRP A 367 0.66 -11.87 -12.35
CA TRP A 367 0.75 -10.56 -11.72
C TRP A 367 2.18 -10.18 -11.32
N LEU A 368 3.03 -11.12 -10.93
CA LEU A 368 4.46 -10.88 -10.74
C LEU A 368 5.12 -10.38 -12.03
N SER A 369 4.73 -10.95 -13.19
CA SER A 369 5.21 -10.47 -14.49
C SER A 369 4.71 -9.06 -14.83
N VAL A 370 3.46 -8.71 -14.48
CA VAL A 370 2.92 -7.34 -14.64
C VAL A 370 3.69 -6.37 -13.75
N LEU A 371 4.01 -6.75 -12.52
CA LEU A 371 4.74 -5.93 -11.57
C LEU A 371 6.19 -5.65 -12.03
N ASP A 372 6.85 -6.63 -12.66
CA ASP A 372 8.19 -6.46 -13.22
C ASP A 372 8.25 -5.36 -14.30
N GLY A 373 7.17 -5.18 -15.07
CA GLY A 373 7.01 -4.11 -16.07
C GLY A 373 6.36 -2.82 -15.55
N ALA A 374 5.97 -2.75 -14.30
CA ALA A 374 5.25 -1.61 -13.73
C ALA A 374 6.20 -0.44 -13.40
N LYS A 375 5.64 0.78 -13.40
CA LYS A 375 6.31 1.97 -12.86
C LYS A 375 5.93 2.15 -11.40
N PHE A 376 6.91 2.53 -10.59
CA PHE A 376 6.70 2.80 -9.17
C PHE A 376 6.74 4.30 -8.88
N TYR A 377 6.08 4.71 -7.79
CA TYR A 377 6.20 6.06 -7.28
C TYR A 377 7.64 6.33 -6.81
N PRO A 378 8.14 7.59 -6.93
CA PRO A 378 9.48 7.96 -6.46
C PRO A 378 9.51 8.14 -4.93
N THR A 379 9.15 7.10 -4.18
CA THR A 379 8.96 7.14 -2.72
C THR A 379 10.26 7.34 -1.93
N ALA A 380 11.42 7.13 -2.56
CA ALA A 380 12.73 7.43 -1.98
C ALA A 380 13.13 8.92 -2.12
N GLU A 381 12.42 9.68 -2.96
CA GLU A 381 12.70 11.10 -3.15
C GLU A 381 12.14 11.92 -1.98
N ALA A 382 12.95 12.85 -1.49
CA ALA A 382 12.52 13.82 -0.49
C ALA A 382 11.30 14.61 -1.00
N LYS A 383 10.39 14.96 -0.11
CA LYS A 383 9.12 15.66 -0.42
C LYS A 383 8.10 14.82 -1.21
N TRP A 384 8.28 13.50 -1.36
CA TRP A 384 7.27 12.67 -2.00
C TRP A 384 5.87 12.87 -1.42
N ASN A 385 5.73 12.99 -0.09
CA ASN A 385 4.44 13.25 0.55
C ASN A 385 3.82 14.58 0.11
N ASP A 386 4.61 15.65 -0.03
CA ASP A 386 4.17 16.94 -0.53
C ASP A 386 3.72 16.84 -1.99
N VAL A 387 4.49 16.11 -2.82
CA VAL A 387 4.17 15.87 -4.22
C VAL A 387 2.89 15.07 -4.35
N LYS A 388 2.76 13.97 -3.61
CA LYS A 388 1.57 13.12 -3.57
C LYS A 388 0.32 13.94 -3.24
N GLN A 389 0.35 14.66 -2.13
CA GLN A 389 -0.80 15.49 -1.72
C GLN A 389 -1.05 16.65 -2.69
N GLY A 390 0.01 17.23 -3.23
CA GLY A 390 -0.07 18.35 -4.17
C GLY A 390 -0.77 17.97 -5.47
N VAL A 391 -0.45 16.81 -6.08
CA VAL A 391 -1.13 16.37 -7.32
C VAL A 391 -2.58 15.99 -7.07
N ILE A 392 -2.90 15.44 -5.89
CA ILE A 392 -4.29 15.17 -5.48
C ILE A 392 -5.07 16.47 -5.39
N ASN A 393 -4.55 17.47 -4.68
CA ASN A 393 -5.20 18.77 -4.51
C ASN A 393 -5.39 19.49 -5.86
N ALA A 394 -4.41 19.39 -6.77
CA ALA A 394 -4.51 19.98 -8.10
C ALA A 394 -5.65 19.36 -8.91
N GLN A 395 -5.76 18.03 -8.93
CA GLN A 395 -6.85 17.31 -9.60
C GLN A 395 -8.22 17.69 -9.01
N GLN A 396 -8.35 17.66 -7.66
CA GLN A 396 -9.60 18.04 -6.99
C GLN A 396 -10.00 19.49 -7.28
N SER A 397 -9.04 20.41 -7.33
CA SER A 397 -9.30 21.82 -7.69
C SER A 397 -9.75 21.95 -9.14
N ALA A 398 -9.16 21.16 -10.05
CA ALA A 398 -9.53 21.17 -11.47
C ALA A 398 -10.96 20.66 -11.71
N LEU A 399 -11.46 19.70 -10.91
CA LEU A 399 -12.88 19.26 -10.94
C LEU A 399 -13.87 20.42 -10.71
N THR A 400 -13.44 21.47 -10.02
CA THR A 400 -14.27 22.66 -9.71
C THR A 400 -13.91 23.88 -10.55
N GLY A 401 -13.14 23.67 -11.64
CA GLY A 401 -12.78 24.71 -12.61
C GLY A 401 -11.45 25.41 -12.34
N GLY A 402 -10.58 24.85 -11.48
CA GLY A 402 -9.22 25.34 -11.30
C GLY A 402 -8.39 25.17 -12.58
N ASP A 403 -7.48 26.12 -12.84
CA ASP A 403 -6.51 26.07 -13.94
C ASP A 403 -5.40 25.05 -13.59
N ILE A 404 -5.41 23.88 -14.23
CA ILE A 404 -4.51 22.78 -13.91
C ILE A 404 -3.04 23.16 -14.16
N LYS A 405 -2.74 23.92 -15.21
CA LYS A 405 -1.37 24.36 -15.48
C LYS A 405 -0.84 25.24 -14.36
N ALA A 406 -1.64 26.21 -13.93
CA ALA A 406 -1.27 27.10 -12.82
C ALA A 406 -1.10 26.33 -11.49
N LEU A 407 -1.99 25.36 -11.21
CA LEU A 407 -1.93 24.53 -10.00
C LEU A 407 -0.66 23.66 -9.97
N LEU A 408 -0.33 23.02 -11.09
CA LEU A 408 0.89 22.19 -11.18
C LEU A 408 2.17 23.03 -11.19
N ASP A 409 2.16 24.25 -11.79
CA ASP A 409 3.30 25.19 -11.72
C ASP A 409 3.54 25.68 -10.28
N GLU A 410 2.49 25.95 -9.53
CA GLU A 410 2.59 26.30 -8.12
C GLU A 410 3.19 25.16 -7.30
N LEU A 411 2.68 23.93 -7.48
CA LEU A 411 3.23 22.72 -6.84
C LEU A 411 4.71 22.55 -7.18
N GLN A 412 5.08 22.61 -8.47
CA GLN A 412 6.46 22.48 -8.93
C GLN A 412 7.38 23.50 -8.25
N ALA A 413 6.93 24.75 -8.13
CA ALA A 413 7.70 25.80 -7.47
C ALA A 413 7.87 25.58 -5.95
N GLN A 414 6.95 24.87 -5.29
CA GLN A 414 7.02 24.53 -3.87
C GLN A 414 7.99 23.37 -3.61
N ILE A 415 7.95 22.34 -4.44
CA ILE A 415 8.76 21.13 -4.24
C ILE A 415 10.21 21.29 -4.70
N THR A 416 10.53 22.25 -5.56
CA THR A 416 11.89 22.53 -6.06
C THR A 416 12.69 23.55 -5.22
N LYS A 417 12.09 24.13 -4.20
CA LYS A 417 12.76 25.01 -3.24
C LYS A 417 13.41 24.18 -2.13
#